data_f40840077095b4ba6a59370bdcb69898
#
_entry.id   f40840077095b4ba6a59370bdcb69898
#
_cell.length_a   1.000
_cell.length_b   1.000
_cell.length_c   1.000
_cell.angle_alpha   90.00
_cell.angle_beta   90.00
_cell.angle_gamma   90.00
#
_symmetry.space_group_name_H-M   'P 1'
#
loop_
_entity.id
_entity.type
_entity.pdbx_description
1 polymer ?
#
loop_
_entity_poly.entity_id
_entity_poly.type
_entity_poly.pdbx_seq_one_letter_code
_entity_poly.pdbx_strand_id
1 'polypeptide(L)'
;MSFLLVEPDLVTAAAANLAGIRSALSEAAAAASTPTTALASAGADEVSAAVSRLFGAYGQQFQALNARAATFHAEFVSLLNGGAAAYTGAEAASVSSMQALLDAVNAPTQTLLGRPLIGNGADGVAGTGSNAGGNGGPGGILYGNGGNGGAGGPDGGAGGNGGAAGLIGNGGAGGAGGAGGAGGAGGAGGTGGLLYGNGGAGGNGGSAAAAGGAGGNALLFGNGGNGGSGASGGAAGHAGTIFGNGGNAGAGSGLAGADGGLFGNGGDGGSSTSKAGGAGGNALFGNGGDGGSSTVAAGGAGGNTLVGNGGAGGAGGTSGLTGSGVAGGAGGSVGLVGLRRCRRRRRRRHVIVGRRHERRRWRGRRQRRPAVRQRRCRWGRRQWWGYDGAIVRLRRRRCRGCWRQRQLVR
;
A
#
# COMPACT_ATOMS: atom_id res chain seq x y z
N MET A 1 -7.60 19.00 27.89
CA MET A 1 -6.17 19.31 27.70
C MET A 1 -5.96 19.58 26.22
N SER A 2 -5.43 20.73 25.84
CA SER A 2 -5.06 20.99 24.45
C SER A 2 -3.71 20.32 24.21
N PHE A 3 -3.65 19.42 23.26
CA PHE A 3 -2.36 18.87 22.82
C PHE A 3 -1.69 19.90 21.91
N LEU A 4 -0.54 20.40 22.33
CA LEU A 4 0.35 21.20 21.48
C LEU A 4 1.26 20.24 20.73
N LEU A 5 1.09 20.16 19.42
CA LEU A 5 2.01 19.42 18.55
C LEU A 5 3.09 20.41 18.09
N VAL A 6 4.33 20.17 18.49
CA VAL A 6 5.49 20.96 18.06
C VAL A 6 6.36 20.05 17.18
N GLU A 7 6.79 20.60 16.03
CA GLU A 7 7.79 19.97 15.20
C GLU A 7 9.14 20.66 15.38
N PRO A 8 10.05 20.15 16.24
CA PRO A 8 11.32 20.80 16.58
C PRO A 8 12.20 21.09 15.36
N ASP A 9 12.16 20.24 14.35
CA ASP A 9 12.93 20.40 13.11
C ASP A 9 12.51 21.64 12.33
N LEU A 10 11.20 21.94 12.27
CA LEU A 10 10.71 23.16 11.61
C LEU A 10 11.13 24.41 12.38
N VAL A 11 11.14 24.36 13.72
CA VAL A 11 11.60 25.47 14.56
C VAL A 11 13.08 25.73 14.35
N THR A 12 13.88 24.66 14.30
CA THR A 12 15.33 24.75 14.03
C THR A 12 15.62 25.31 12.63
N ALA A 13 14.88 24.87 11.60
CA ALA A 13 14.99 25.40 10.26
C ALA A 13 14.62 26.90 10.18
N ALA A 14 13.56 27.31 10.89
CA ALA A 14 13.19 28.71 11.00
C ALA A 14 14.27 29.55 11.69
N ALA A 15 14.88 29.03 12.76
CA ALA A 15 15.99 29.68 13.45
C ALA A 15 17.23 29.85 12.53
N ALA A 16 17.54 28.87 11.69
CA ALA A 16 18.61 28.93 10.71
C ALA A 16 18.33 30.02 9.64
N ASN A 17 17.09 30.11 9.14
CA ASN A 17 16.69 31.15 8.19
C ASN A 17 16.82 32.55 8.81
N LEU A 18 16.40 32.73 10.06
CA LEU A 18 16.54 33.98 10.80
C LEU A 18 18.03 34.35 10.98
N ALA A 19 18.90 33.39 11.27
CA ALA A 19 20.33 33.62 11.35
C ALA A 19 20.91 34.11 10.02
N GLY A 20 20.46 33.59 8.88
CA GLY A 20 20.83 34.03 7.54
C GLY A 20 20.41 35.49 7.28
N ILE A 21 19.19 35.86 7.68
CA ILE A 21 18.70 37.26 7.57
C ILE A 21 19.59 38.20 8.39
N ARG A 22 20.00 37.80 9.60
CA ARG A 22 20.92 38.58 10.43
C ARG A 22 22.26 38.78 9.77
N SER A 23 22.83 37.78 9.12
CA SER A 23 24.10 37.88 8.40
C SER A 23 24.01 38.93 7.27
N ALA A 24 22.99 38.81 6.43
CA ALA A 24 22.78 39.79 5.33
C ALA A 24 22.57 41.22 5.82
N LEU A 25 21.81 41.40 6.92
CA LEU A 25 21.60 42.72 7.51
C LEU A 25 22.87 43.30 8.11
N SER A 26 23.70 42.47 8.76
CA SER A 26 25.01 42.88 9.30
C SER A 26 25.96 43.32 8.21
N GLU A 27 26.03 42.61 7.07
CA GLU A 27 26.84 42.99 5.90
C GLU A 27 26.37 44.29 5.31
N ALA A 28 25.06 44.50 5.13
CA ALA A 28 24.49 45.75 4.64
C ALA A 28 24.78 46.94 5.58
N ALA A 29 24.64 46.73 6.91
CA ALA A 29 24.94 47.76 7.90
C ALA A 29 26.43 48.13 7.92
N ALA A 30 27.34 47.15 7.76
CA ALA A 30 28.76 47.39 7.66
C ALA A 30 29.10 48.19 6.39
N ALA A 31 28.53 47.81 5.24
CA ALA A 31 28.73 48.55 3.98
C ALA A 31 28.21 49.98 4.03
N ALA A 32 27.09 50.22 4.76
CA ALA A 32 26.51 51.55 4.93
C ALA A 32 27.23 52.44 5.97
N SER A 33 28.06 51.87 6.83
CA SER A 33 28.65 52.53 8.00
C SER A 33 29.47 53.77 7.62
N THR A 34 30.49 53.62 6.77
CA THR A 34 31.38 54.73 6.36
C THR A 34 30.65 55.82 5.55
N PRO A 35 29.85 55.49 4.50
CA PRO A 35 29.19 56.53 3.72
C PRO A 35 28.11 57.30 4.48
N THR A 36 27.57 56.77 5.59
CA THR A 36 26.56 57.47 6.40
C THR A 36 27.12 58.25 7.58
N THR A 37 28.29 57.89 8.09
CA THR A 37 28.90 58.53 9.25
C THR A 37 30.01 59.54 8.89
N ALA A 38 30.67 59.39 7.71
CA ALA A 38 31.76 60.23 7.25
C ALA A 38 31.31 61.12 6.05
N LEU A 39 30.25 61.88 6.24
CA LEU A 39 29.78 62.83 5.20
C LEU A 39 30.71 64.04 5.08
N ALA A 40 31.23 64.25 3.88
CA ALA A 40 31.94 65.48 3.56
C ALA A 40 31.00 66.69 3.45
N SER A 41 31.45 67.84 3.84
CA SER A 41 30.73 69.11 3.65
C SER A 41 30.52 69.42 2.18
N ALA A 42 29.29 69.76 1.76
CA ALA A 42 28.95 70.06 0.37
C ALA A 42 29.63 71.38 -0.15
N GLY A 43 29.97 72.27 0.78
CA GLY A 43 30.67 73.51 0.53
C GLY A 43 31.61 73.85 1.67
N ALA A 44 32.43 74.91 1.49
CA ALA A 44 33.38 75.42 2.49
C ALA A 44 32.74 76.44 3.47
N ASP A 45 31.38 76.40 3.61
CA ASP A 45 30.64 77.32 4.44
C ASP A 45 30.19 76.62 5.76
N GLU A 46 29.91 77.44 6.76
CA GLU A 46 29.55 76.98 8.12
C GLU A 46 28.23 76.19 8.15
N VAL A 47 27.30 76.51 7.23
CA VAL A 47 26.00 75.83 7.16
C VAL A 47 26.18 74.43 6.62
N SER A 48 26.92 74.28 5.52
CA SER A 48 27.25 72.96 4.94
C SER A 48 28.01 72.07 5.92
N ALA A 49 28.95 72.66 6.70
CA ALA A 49 29.67 71.96 7.75
C ALA A 49 28.74 71.52 8.94
N ALA A 50 27.78 72.37 9.31
CA ALA A 50 26.82 72.05 10.36
C ALA A 50 25.86 70.94 9.93
N VAL A 51 25.39 70.98 8.69
CA VAL A 51 24.53 69.95 8.10
C VAL A 51 25.24 68.58 8.03
N SER A 52 26.49 68.56 7.56
CA SER A 52 27.29 67.34 7.54
C SER A 52 27.48 66.70 8.94
N ARG A 53 27.76 67.55 9.93
CA ARG A 53 27.88 67.08 11.32
C ARG A 53 26.56 66.53 11.86
N LEU A 54 25.40 67.14 11.55
CA LEU A 54 24.10 66.68 11.95
C LEU A 54 23.80 65.29 11.36
N PHE A 55 24.00 65.11 10.05
CA PHE A 55 23.80 63.82 9.38
C PHE A 55 24.80 62.76 9.87
N GLY A 56 26.07 63.10 10.08
CA GLY A 56 27.04 62.20 10.68
C GLY A 56 26.64 61.71 12.08
N ALA A 57 26.18 62.62 12.92
CA ALA A 57 25.67 62.27 14.26
C ALA A 57 24.42 61.35 14.19
N TYR A 58 23.50 61.61 13.26
CA TYR A 58 22.35 60.75 13.01
C TYR A 58 22.74 59.37 12.47
N GLY A 59 23.73 59.32 11.55
CA GLY A 59 24.32 58.08 11.07
C GLY A 59 24.92 57.22 12.21
N GLN A 60 25.63 57.84 13.16
CA GLN A 60 26.17 57.16 14.34
C GLN A 60 25.08 56.59 15.24
N GLN A 61 23.97 57.34 15.48
CA GLN A 61 22.84 56.87 16.25
C GLN A 61 22.16 55.66 15.54
N PHE A 62 22.02 55.71 14.23
CA PHE A 62 21.50 54.59 13.44
C PHE A 62 22.37 53.32 13.54
N GLN A 63 23.71 53.48 13.50
CA GLN A 63 24.61 52.31 13.69
C GLN A 63 24.51 51.74 15.10
N ALA A 64 24.37 52.59 16.12
CA ALA A 64 24.14 52.14 17.51
C ALA A 64 22.81 51.36 17.66
N LEU A 65 21.75 51.79 16.98
CA LEU A 65 20.48 51.09 16.93
C LEU A 65 20.60 49.72 16.23
N ASN A 66 21.29 49.66 15.07
CA ASN A 66 21.56 48.44 14.36
C ASN A 66 22.34 47.40 15.23
N ALA A 67 23.33 47.87 16.00
CA ALA A 67 24.07 47.01 16.91
C ALA A 67 23.16 46.38 17.99
N ARG A 68 22.26 47.19 18.57
CA ARG A 68 21.28 46.70 19.56
C ARG A 68 20.28 45.71 18.93
N ALA A 69 19.80 45.98 17.71
CA ALA A 69 18.91 45.09 16.97
C ALA A 69 19.61 43.75 16.64
N ALA A 70 20.90 43.79 16.28
CA ALA A 70 21.67 42.58 16.04
C ALA A 70 21.86 41.71 17.28
N THR A 71 22.06 42.32 18.45
CA THR A 71 22.15 41.59 19.73
C THR A 71 20.80 40.95 20.07
N PHE A 72 19.70 41.72 20.00
CA PHE A 72 18.36 41.20 20.25
C PHE A 72 18.01 40.05 19.33
N HIS A 73 18.33 40.14 18.04
CA HIS A 73 18.07 39.10 17.07
C HIS A 73 18.90 37.83 17.38
N ALA A 74 20.16 37.98 17.81
CA ALA A 74 20.99 36.86 18.19
C ALA A 74 20.42 36.10 19.42
N GLU A 75 19.97 36.86 20.44
CA GLU A 75 19.32 36.30 21.63
C GLU A 75 18.01 35.60 21.27
N PHE A 76 17.18 36.19 20.39
CA PHE A 76 15.95 35.59 19.93
C PHE A 76 16.17 34.26 19.21
N VAL A 77 17.14 34.21 18.28
CA VAL A 77 17.51 32.95 17.56
C VAL A 77 18.04 31.89 18.55
N SER A 78 18.83 32.31 19.54
CA SER A 78 19.35 31.43 20.59
C SER A 78 18.23 30.81 21.44
N LEU A 79 17.27 31.65 21.85
CA LEU A 79 16.10 31.19 22.64
C LEU A 79 15.21 30.26 21.80
N LEU A 80 15.05 30.53 20.51
CA LEU A 80 14.27 29.66 19.62
C LEU A 80 14.91 28.28 19.47
N ASN A 81 16.22 28.21 19.30
CA ASN A 81 16.97 26.95 19.25
C ASN A 81 16.93 26.22 20.60
N GLY A 82 17.07 26.95 21.72
CA GLY A 82 16.94 26.39 23.07
C GLY A 82 15.55 25.80 23.32
N GLY A 83 14.50 26.48 22.85
CA GLY A 83 13.13 25.96 22.90
C GLY A 83 12.96 24.66 22.10
N ALA A 84 13.47 24.61 20.86
CA ALA A 84 13.43 23.40 20.05
C ALA A 84 14.15 22.23 20.75
N ALA A 85 15.34 22.47 21.28
CA ALA A 85 16.12 21.45 22.03
C ALA A 85 15.38 20.97 23.30
N ALA A 86 14.70 21.87 24.01
CA ALA A 86 13.91 21.51 25.19
C ALA A 86 12.73 20.58 24.83
N TYR A 87 12.03 20.83 23.73
CA TYR A 87 10.97 19.94 23.24
C TYR A 87 11.53 18.58 22.84
N THR A 88 12.62 18.53 22.08
CA THR A 88 13.30 17.28 21.71
C THR A 88 13.73 16.48 22.95
N GLY A 89 14.29 17.16 23.95
CA GLY A 89 14.68 16.53 25.21
C GLY A 89 13.49 16.00 26.01
N ALA A 90 12.39 16.73 26.06
CA ALA A 90 11.16 16.29 26.74
C ALA A 90 10.53 15.06 26.04
N GLU A 91 10.52 15.04 24.72
CA GLU A 91 10.06 13.88 23.95
C GLU A 91 10.93 12.65 24.20
N ALA A 92 12.24 12.80 24.13
CA ALA A 92 13.18 11.71 24.42
C ALA A 92 13.02 11.17 25.85
N ALA A 93 12.84 12.03 26.85
CA ALA A 93 12.60 11.64 28.22
C ALA A 93 11.25 10.91 28.40
N SER A 94 10.21 11.31 27.67
CA SER A 94 8.91 10.64 27.73
C SER A 94 8.95 9.25 27.09
N VAL A 95 9.67 9.08 25.97
CA VAL A 95 9.87 7.78 25.32
C VAL A 95 10.67 6.84 26.21
N SER A 96 11.76 7.31 26.84
CA SER A 96 12.58 6.47 27.71
C SER A 96 11.83 6.03 28.98
N SER A 97 10.99 6.88 29.56
CA SER A 97 10.18 6.52 30.74
C SER A 97 9.07 5.52 30.37
N MET A 98 8.46 5.65 29.19
CA MET A 98 7.50 4.68 28.68
C MET A 98 8.16 3.32 28.41
N GLN A 99 9.37 3.32 27.84
CA GLN A 99 10.11 2.08 27.58
C GLN A 99 10.47 1.37 28.91
N ALA A 100 10.94 2.09 29.90
CA ALA A 100 11.24 1.53 31.21
C ALA A 100 9.99 0.91 31.88
N LEU A 101 8.82 1.53 31.71
CA LEU A 101 7.56 0.96 32.19
C LEU A 101 7.20 -0.33 31.44
N LEU A 102 7.33 -0.34 30.11
CA LEU A 102 7.10 -1.53 29.31
C LEU A 102 8.05 -2.66 29.66
N ASP A 103 9.34 -2.35 29.89
CA ASP A 103 10.33 -3.32 30.30
C ASP A 103 9.99 -3.93 31.69
N ALA A 104 9.56 -3.11 32.64
CA ALA A 104 9.13 -3.57 33.95
C ALA A 104 7.87 -4.47 33.87
N VAL A 105 6.90 -4.13 33.00
CA VAL A 105 5.68 -4.96 32.78
C VAL A 105 6.04 -6.27 32.06
N ASN A 106 6.98 -6.25 31.13
CA ASN A 106 7.37 -7.41 30.34
C ASN A 106 8.36 -8.34 31.04
N ALA A 107 9.16 -7.83 31.98
CA ALA A 107 10.22 -8.61 32.63
C ALA A 107 9.75 -9.96 33.20
N PRO A 108 8.62 -10.08 33.94
CA PRO A 108 8.19 -11.36 34.46
C PRO A 108 7.86 -12.39 33.37
N THR A 109 7.16 -11.99 32.33
CA THR A 109 6.77 -12.88 31.23
C THR A 109 7.94 -13.20 30.31
N GLN A 110 8.85 -12.26 30.13
CA GLN A 110 10.08 -12.48 29.38
C GLN A 110 10.98 -13.52 30.04
N THR A 111 11.10 -13.45 31.39
CA THR A 111 11.92 -14.39 32.15
C THR A 111 11.30 -15.78 32.21
N LEU A 112 9.99 -15.89 32.41
CA LEU A 112 9.32 -17.18 32.60
C LEU A 112 8.95 -17.88 31.27
N LEU A 113 8.59 -17.10 30.22
CA LEU A 113 8.00 -17.62 28.99
C LEU A 113 8.81 -17.26 27.73
N GLY A 114 9.89 -16.48 27.86
CA GLY A 114 10.71 -16.02 26.75
C GLY A 114 9.98 -15.06 25.79
N ARG A 115 8.84 -14.49 26.24
CA ARG A 115 7.99 -13.59 25.42
C ARG A 115 7.52 -12.41 26.26
N PRO A 116 7.45 -11.19 25.65
CA PRO A 116 6.88 -10.03 26.33
C PRO A 116 5.37 -10.21 26.53
N LEU A 117 4.81 -9.59 27.55
CA LEU A 117 3.37 -9.47 27.71
C LEU A 117 2.77 -8.53 26.67
N ILE A 118 3.42 -7.38 26.47
CA ILE A 118 3.03 -6.31 25.54
C ILE A 118 4.24 -5.94 24.69
N GLY A 119 4.07 -5.97 23.37
CA GLY A 119 5.13 -5.58 22.43
C GLY A 119 5.04 -6.37 21.12
N ASN A 120 5.54 -5.81 20.06
CA ASN A 120 5.59 -6.50 18.77
C ASN A 120 6.75 -7.52 18.77
N GLY A 121 6.59 -8.57 17.98
CA GLY A 121 7.68 -9.49 17.67
C GLY A 121 8.77 -8.79 16.85
N ALA A 122 10.02 -9.19 17.04
CA ALA A 122 11.12 -8.70 16.23
C ALA A 122 10.97 -9.18 14.78
N ASP A 123 11.31 -8.33 13.82
CA ASP A 123 11.37 -8.72 12.41
C ASP A 123 12.55 -9.66 12.17
N GLY A 124 12.37 -10.60 11.24
CA GLY A 124 13.42 -11.50 10.79
C GLY A 124 14.49 -10.76 9.99
N VAL A 125 15.73 -11.11 10.20
CA VAL A 125 16.87 -10.55 9.47
C VAL A 125 16.84 -11.04 8.01
N ALA A 126 17.15 -10.17 7.06
CA ALA A 126 17.28 -10.56 5.66
C ALA A 126 18.42 -11.55 5.47
N GLY A 127 18.22 -12.57 4.63
CA GLY A 127 19.24 -13.52 4.22
C GLY A 127 20.31 -12.88 3.35
N THR A 128 21.51 -13.43 3.37
CA THR A 128 22.63 -13.01 2.52
C THR A 128 23.03 -14.15 1.59
N GLY A 129 23.47 -13.84 0.38
CA GLY A 129 23.80 -14.86 -0.63
C GLY A 129 22.61 -15.76 -0.93
N SER A 130 22.77 -17.06 -0.77
CA SER A 130 21.71 -18.09 -0.92
C SER A 130 20.97 -18.42 0.39
N ASN A 131 21.30 -17.76 1.51
CA ASN A 131 20.71 -18.07 2.81
C ASN A 131 19.24 -17.63 2.86
N ALA A 132 18.44 -18.35 3.65
CA ALA A 132 17.07 -17.96 3.93
C ALA A 132 17.03 -16.70 4.81
N GLY A 133 15.96 -15.92 4.67
CA GLY A 133 15.63 -14.86 5.61
C GLY A 133 15.25 -15.44 6.97
N GLY A 134 15.54 -14.69 8.04
CA GLY A 134 15.15 -15.06 9.40
C GLY A 134 13.62 -15.02 9.57
N ASN A 135 13.11 -15.86 10.45
CA ASN A 135 11.67 -15.80 10.80
C ASN A 135 11.41 -14.57 11.68
N GLY A 136 10.24 -13.99 11.53
CA GLY A 136 9.72 -12.98 12.45
C GLY A 136 9.44 -13.59 13.84
N GLY A 137 9.75 -12.83 14.89
CA GLY A 137 9.45 -13.22 16.26
C GLY A 137 7.96 -13.17 16.58
N PRO A 138 7.50 -13.93 17.59
CA PRO A 138 6.11 -13.84 18.05
C PRO A 138 5.85 -12.50 18.74
N GLY A 139 4.66 -11.96 18.56
CA GLY A 139 4.18 -10.79 19.29
C GLY A 139 3.95 -11.06 20.78
N GLY A 140 3.68 -10.01 21.56
CA GLY A 140 3.37 -10.12 22.98
C GLY A 140 2.21 -11.06 23.27
N ILE A 141 2.20 -11.63 24.47
CA ILE A 141 1.18 -12.61 24.86
C ILE A 141 -0.21 -11.96 24.84
N LEU A 142 -0.34 -10.77 25.43
CA LEU A 142 -1.60 -10.05 25.55
C LEU A 142 -1.84 -9.12 24.35
N TYR A 143 -0.86 -8.31 24.00
CA TYR A 143 -0.96 -7.32 22.95
C TYR A 143 0.35 -7.19 22.16
N GLY A 144 0.25 -7.22 20.84
CA GLY A 144 1.36 -7.00 19.92
C GLY A 144 1.27 -7.82 18.65
N ASN A 145 1.77 -7.27 17.57
CA ASN A 145 1.82 -7.95 16.29
C ASN A 145 2.98 -8.93 16.26
N GLY A 146 2.85 -9.99 15.47
CA GLY A 146 4.01 -10.80 15.08
C GLY A 146 4.97 -10.00 14.22
N GLY A 147 6.27 -10.24 14.34
CA GLY A 147 7.32 -9.67 13.50
C GLY A 147 7.23 -10.20 12.06
N ASN A 148 7.66 -9.43 11.09
CA ASN A 148 7.70 -9.86 9.70
C ASN A 148 8.86 -10.84 9.48
N GLY A 149 8.72 -11.77 8.53
CA GLY A 149 9.82 -12.60 8.07
C GLY A 149 10.80 -11.77 7.23
N GLY A 150 12.10 -12.04 7.38
CA GLY A 150 13.17 -11.46 6.58
C GLY A 150 13.11 -11.94 5.13
N ALA A 151 13.52 -11.09 4.19
CA ALA A 151 13.66 -11.50 2.79
C ALA A 151 14.75 -12.55 2.65
N GLY A 152 14.60 -13.48 1.72
CA GLY A 152 15.65 -14.43 1.34
C GLY A 152 16.82 -13.72 0.66
N GLY A 153 18.01 -14.28 0.80
CA GLY A 153 19.22 -13.76 0.20
C GLY A 153 19.13 -13.72 -1.35
N PRO A 154 19.80 -12.77 -1.99
CA PRO A 154 19.62 -12.45 -3.40
C PRO A 154 19.91 -13.62 -4.35
N ASP A 155 20.72 -14.59 -3.94
CA ASP A 155 21.11 -15.75 -4.78
C ASP A 155 20.10 -16.92 -4.69
N GLY A 156 18.84 -16.63 -4.35
CA GLY A 156 17.75 -17.61 -4.33
C GLY A 156 17.39 -18.14 -2.96
N GLY A 157 17.79 -17.45 -1.89
CA GLY A 157 17.41 -17.80 -0.52
C GLY A 157 15.89 -17.72 -0.32
N ALA A 158 15.31 -18.61 0.50
CA ALA A 158 13.89 -18.57 0.86
C ALA A 158 13.59 -17.38 1.78
N GLY A 159 12.41 -16.81 1.68
CA GLY A 159 11.92 -15.81 2.65
C GLY A 159 11.61 -16.45 4.00
N GLY A 160 11.85 -15.73 5.09
CA GLY A 160 11.49 -16.14 6.44
C GLY A 160 9.98 -16.09 6.69
N ASN A 161 9.47 -16.88 7.60
CA ASN A 161 8.06 -16.84 7.98
C ASN A 161 7.75 -15.65 8.88
N GLY A 162 6.56 -15.11 8.77
CA GLY A 162 6.06 -14.10 9.70
C GLY A 162 5.74 -14.70 11.08
N GLY A 163 5.96 -13.92 12.14
CA GLY A 163 5.65 -14.30 13.52
C GLY A 163 4.15 -14.29 13.80
N ALA A 164 3.70 -15.13 14.71
CA ALA A 164 2.33 -15.14 15.20
C ALA A 164 2.08 -14.03 16.23
N ALA A 165 0.88 -13.45 16.26
CA ALA A 165 0.46 -12.58 17.37
C ALA A 165 0.06 -13.41 18.60
N GLY A 166 -0.16 -12.73 19.75
CA GLY A 166 -0.71 -13.38 20.94
C GLY A 166 -2.24 -13.32 21.00
N LEU A 167 -2.79 -12.68 22.05
CA LEU A 167 -4.23 -12.54 22.21
C LEU A 167 -4.81 -11.51 21.24
N ILE A 168 -4.19 -10.32 21.16
CA ILE A 168 -4.61 -9.21 20.29
C ILE A 168 -3.40 -8.75 19.48
N GLY A 169 -3.49 -8.76 18.15
CA GLY A 169 -2.46 -8.29 17.23
C GLY A 169 -2.54 -9.01 15.90
N ASN A 170 -1.93 -8.46 14.90
CA ASN A 170 -1.88 -9.06 13.57
C ASN A 170 -0.67 -10.00 13.46
N GLY A 171 -0.79 -11.06 12.70
CA GLY A 171 0.33 -11.90 12.30
C GLY A 171 1.29 -11.13 11.40
N GLY A 172 2.58 -11.37 11.53
CA GLY A 172 3.61 -10.79 10.67
C GLY A 172 3.52 -11.31 9.24
N ALA A 173 3.93 -10.50 8.27
CA ALA A 173 4.03 -10.94 6.88
C ALA A 173 5.21 -11.89 6.69
N GLY A 174 5.08 -12.84 5.76
CA GLY A 174 6.19 -13.67 5.30
C GLY A 174 7.14 -12.88 4.41
N GLY A 175 8.43 -13.13 4.52
CA GLY A 175 9.49 -12.53 3.71
C GLY A 175 9.40 -12.99 2.25
N ALA A 176 9.79 -12.14 1.31
CA ALA A 176 9.94 -12.52 -0.09
C ALA A 176 11.15 -13.43 -0.28
N GLY A 177 11.06 -14.35 -1.23
CA GLY A 177 12.22 -15.15 -1.66
C GLY A 177 13.21 -14.33 -2.47
N GLY A 178 14.48 -14.69 -2.43
CA GLY A 178 15.54 -14.10 -3.24
C GLY A 178 15.42 -14.43 -4.73
N ALA A 179 15.83 -13.51 -5.60
CA ALA A 179 15.58 -13.59 -7.03
C ALA A 179 16.56 -14.49 -7.82
N GLY A 180 17.73 -14.82 -7.27
CA GLY A 180 18.79 -15.58 -7.95
C GLY A 180 18.46 -17.04 -8.17
N GLY A 181 19.16 -17.64 -9.13
CA GLY A 181 18.98 -19.05 -9.48
C GLY A 181 17.56 -19.40 -9.88
N ALA A 182 16.99 -20.45 -9.30
CA ALA A 182 15.59 -20.83 -9.48
C ALA A 182 14.62 -19.90 -8.73
N GLY A 183 15.13 -18.99 -7.92
CA GLY A 183 14.39 -18.16 -7.00
C GLY A 183 14.01 -18.87 -5.70
N GLY A 184 14.12 -18.17 -4.59
CA GLY A 184 13.72 -18.65 -3.27
C GLY A 184 12.21 -18.66 -3.12
N ALA A 185 11.67 -19.58 -2.33
CA ALA A 185 10.25 -19.56 -1.97
C ALA A 185 9.94 -18.37 -1.05
N GLY A 186 8.75 -17.82 -1.13
CA GLY A 186 8.25 -16.84 -0.17
C GLY A 186 7.92 -17.51 1.17
N GLY A 187 8.16 -16.81 2.27
CA GLY A 187 7.82 -17.25 3.63
C GLY A 187 6.32 -17.19 3.89
N ALA A 188 5.81 -18.03 4.80
CA ALA A 188 4.41 -17.98 5.20
C ALA A 188 4.12 -16.75 6.08
N GLY A 189 2.90 -16.21 6.00
CA GLY A 189 2.40 -15.22 6.93
C GLY A 189 2.08 -15.83 8.30
N GLY A 190 2.30 -15.07 9.35
CA GLY A 190 2.01 -15.44 10.74
C GLY A 190 0.52 -15.43 11.03
N THR A 191 0.08 -16.19 12.05
CA THR A 191 -1.31 -16.17 12.50
C THR A 191 -1.65 -14.88 13.25
N GLY A 192 -2.86 -14.38 13.08
CA GLY A 192 -3.43 -13.30 13.87
C GLY A 192 -3.68 -13.70 15.31
N GLY A 193 -3.99 -12.72 16.17
CA GLY A 193 -4.26 -12.92 17.57
C GLY A 193 -5.47 -13.85 17.83
N LEU A 194 -5.45 -14.53 18.97
CA LEU A 194 -6.49 -15.49 19.35
C LEU A 194 -7.87 -14.84 19.39
N LEU A 195 -7.97 -13.63 19.96
CA LEU A 195 -9.22 -12.89 20.05
C LEU A 195 -9.42 -11.99 18.83
N TYR A 196 -8.44 -11.12 18.55
CA TYR A 196 -8.52 -10.12 17.50
C TYR A 196 -7.20 -9.98 16.77
N GLY A 197 -7.24 -10.08 15.42
CA GLY A 197 -6.10 -9.79 14.57
C GLY A 197 -6.20 -10.48 13.21
N ASN A 198 -5.66 -9.82 12.21
CA ASN A 198 -5.60 -10.38 10.87
C ASN A 198 -4.43 -11.36 10.77
N GLY A 199 -4.56 -12.38 9.95
CA GLY A 199 -3.43 -13.18 9.51
C GLY A 199 -2.49 -12.35 8.63
N GLY A 200 -1.18 -12.59 8.74
CA GLY A 200 -0.14 -11.98 7.92
C GLY A 200 -0.21 -12.45 6.47
N ALA A 201 0.19 -11.61 5.53
CA ALA A 201 0.30 -12.03 4.13
C ALA A 201 1.46 -12.99 3.94
N GLY A 202 1.36 -13.94 3.03
CA GLY A 202 2.48 -14.75 2.57
C GLY A 202 3.43 -13.94 1.68
N GLY A 203 4.73 -14.22 1.76
CA GLY A 203 5.77 -13.63 0.94
C GLY A 203 5.69 -14.10 -0.51
N ASN A 204 6.10 -13.26 -1.44
CA ASN A 204 6.18 -13.65 -2.85
C ASN A 204 7.39 -14.55 -3.10
N GLY A 205 7.28 -15.45 -4.07
CA GLY A 205 8.44 -16.17 -4.58
C GLY A 205 9.41 -15.22 -5.27
N GLY A 206 10.69 -15.46 -5.13
CA GLY A 206 11.79 -14.65 -5.66
C GLY A 206 11.89 -14.63 -7.17
N SER A 207 11.28 -15.61 -7.84
CA SER A 207 11.20 -15.68 -9.32
C SER A 207 9.85 -16.21 -9.77
N ALA A 208 9.60 -16.17 -11.08
CA ALA A 208 8.40 -16.77 -11.67
C ALA A 208 8.34 -18.32 -11.52
N ALA A 209 9.46 -18.98 -11.21
CA ALA A 209 9.54 -20.42 -10.96
C ALA A 209 9.40 -20.78 -9.47
N ALA A 210 9.56 -19.82 -8.57
CA ALA A 210 9.52 -20.04 -7.11
C ALA A 210 8.07 -20.06 -6.57
N ALA A 211 7.88 -20.75 -5.45
CA ALA A 211 6.61 -20.80 -4.76
C ALA A 211 6.34 -19.51 -3.96
N GLY A 212 5.12 -19.05 -3.93
CA GLY A 212 4.67 -18.04 -2.95
C GLY A 212 4.34 -18.67 -1.61
N GLY A 213 4.55 -17.93 -0.52
CA GLY A 213 4.22 -18.35 0.84
C GLY A 213 2.71 -18.30 1.11
N ALA A 214 2.23 -19.16 1.99
CA ALA A 214 0.83 -19.17 2.43
C ALA A 214 0.51 -17.92 3.25
N GLY A 215 -0.73 -17.44 3.17
CA GLY A 215 -1.26 -16.41 4.08
C GLY A 215 -1.54 -17.00 5.45
N GLY A 216 -1.35 -16.20 6.50
CA GLY A 216 -1.66 -16.57 7.89
C GLY A 216 -3.16 -16.56 8.15
N ASN A 217 -3.60 -17.35 9.12
CA ASN A 217 -5.00 -17.42 9.54
C ASN A 217 -5.34 -16.33 10.55
N ALA A 218 -6.55 -15.80 10.50
CA ALA A 218 -7.19 -15.17 11.64
C ALA A 218 -7.95 -16.24 12.46
N LEU A 219 -8.23 -15.97 13.74
CA LEU A 219 -8.85 -16.96 14.61
C LEU A 219 -10.31 -16.63 14.92
N LEU A 220 -10.58 -15.67 15.79
CA LEU A 220 -11.96 -15.32 16.16
C LEU A 220 -12.48 -14.11 15.37
N PHE A 221 -11.73 -13.01 15.43
CA PHE A 221 -12.01 -11.76 14.73
C PHE A 221 -10.81 -11.33 13.89
N GLY A 222 -10.97 -11.15 12.59
CA GLY A 222 -9.95 -10.65 11.69
C GLY A 222 -10.01 -11.29 10.31
N ASN A 223 -9.32 -10.72 9.37
CA ASN A 223 -9.24 -11.21 8.01
C ASN A 223 -8.11 -12.23 7.87
N GLY A 224 -8.29 -13.24 7.07
CA GLY A 224 -7.22 -14.14 6.64
C GLY A 224 -6.19 -13.39 5.79
N GLY A 225 -4.92 -13.75 5.91
CA GLY A 225 -3.84 -13.23 5.10
C GLY A 225 -3.93 -13.72 3.65
N ASN A 226 -3.50 -12.90 2.70
CA ASN A 226 -3.39 -13.31 1.31
C ASN A 226 -2.19 -14.21 1.11
N GLY A 227 -2.31 -15.19 0.24
CA GLY A 227 -1.16 -15.99 -0.23
C GLY A 227 -0.24 -15.17 -1.13
N GLY A 228 1.07 -15.38 -1.03
CA GLY A 228 2.08 -14.78 -1.89
C GLY A 228 2.00 -15.27 -3.33
N SER A 229 2.43 -14.47 -4.27
CA SER A 229 2.52 -14.84 -5.70
C SER A 229 3.74 -15.72 -6.01
N GLY A 230 3.65 -16.56 -7.04
CA GLY A 230 4.76 -17.40 -7.50
C GLY A 230 4.29 -18.45 -8.50
N ALA A 231 5.17 -19.34 -8.95
CA ALA A 231 4.81 -20.43 -9.88
C ALA A 231 3.71 -21.35 -9.30
N SER A 232 3.84 -21.67 -8.02
CA SER A 232 2.80 -22.24 -7.18
C SER A 232 2.50 -21.22 -6.08
N GLY A 233 1.70 -20.20 -6.36
CA GLY A 233 1.37 -19.15 -5.39
C GLY A 233 0.84 -19.75 -4.08
N GLY A 234 0.98 -19.01 -3.00
CA GLY A 234 0.61 -19.45 -1.66
C GLY A 234 -0.90 -19.63 -1.47
N ALA A 235 -1.26 -20.51 -0.55
CA ALA A 235 -2.65 -20.69 -0.13
C ALA A 235 -3.16 -19.44 0.60
N ALA A 236 -4.46 -19.23 0.54
CA ALA A 236 -5.14 -18.19 1.30
C ALA A 236 -5.21 -18.55 2.80
N GLY A 237 -5.06 -17.58 3.67
CA GLY A 237 -5.33 -17.71 5.09
C GLY A 237 -6.83 -17.66 5.41
N HIS A 238 -7.25 -18.41 6.42
CA HIS A 238 -8.65 -18.44 6.87
C HIS A 238 -9.07 -17.16 7.56
N ALA A 239 -10.32 -16.75 7.35
CA ALA A 239 -10.96 -15.68 8.12
C ALA A 239 -11.15 -16.07 9.58
N GLY A 240 -11.31 -15.05 10.44
CA GLY A 240 -11.84 -15.26 11.79
C GLY A 240 -13.24 -15.86 11.77
N THR A 241 -13.52 -16.74 12.72
CA THR A 241 -14.77 -17.55 12.71
C THR A 241 -16.04 -16.70 12.77
N ILE A 242 -16.02 -15.58 13.49
CA ILE A 242 -17.20 -14.70 13.64
C ILE A 242 -17.18 -13.58 12.62
N PHE A 243 -16.14 -12.74 12.63
CA PHE A 243 -16.00 -11.62 11.69
C PHE A 243 -14.67 -11.69 10.97
N GLY A 244 -14.70 -11.60 9.66
CA GLY A 244 -13.50 -11.49 8.84
C GLY A 244 -13.71 -11.95 7.42
N ASN A 245 -12.94 -11.39 6.51
CA ASN A 245 -12.90 -11.83 5.13
C ASN A 245 -11.86 -12.95 4.98
N GLY A 246 -12.14 -13.93 4.16
CA GLY A 246 -11.16 -14.90 3.72
C GLY A 246 -10.02 -14.23 2.95
N GLY A 247 -8.81 -14.75 3.11
CA GLY A 247 -7.65 -14.32 2.32
C GLY A 247 -7.81 -14.72 0.85
N ASN A 248 -7.16 -14.01 -0.05
CA ASN A 248 -7.06 -14.37 -1.45
C ASN A 248 -5.93 -15.38 -1.66
N ALA A 249 -6.12 -16.35 -2.53
CA ALA A 249 -5.04 -17.24 -2.93
C ALA A 249 -4.02 -16.50 -3.82
N GLY A 250 -2.75 -16.81 -3.68
CA GLY A 250 -1.67 -16.19 -4.42
C GLY A 250 -1.78 -16.42 -5.93
N ALA A 251 -1.33 -15.45 -6.72
CA ALA A 251 -1.27 -15.58 -8.17
C ALA A 251 -0.27 -16.69 -8.56
N GLY A 252 -0.59 -17.47 -9.57
CA GLY A 252 0.17 -18.66 -10.02
C GLY A 252 -0.33 -19.95 -9.38
N SER A 253 -1.06 -19.90 -8.25
CA SER A 253 -1.42 -21.09 -7.46
C SER A 253 -2.48 -21.98 -8.12
N GLY A 254 -3.50 -21.39 -8.70
CA GLY A 254 -4.75 -22.11 -9.02
C GLY A 254 -5.47 -22.66 -7.78
N LEU A 255 -5.11 -22.21 -6.57
CA LEU A 255 -5.74 -22.60 -5.31
C LEU A 255 -7.01 -21.78 -5.07
N ALA A 256 -7.88 -22.31 -4.22
CA ALA A 256 -9.09 -21.59 -3.82
C ALA A 256 -8.75 -20.43 -2.87
N GLY A 257 -9.55 -19.37 -2.96
CA GLY A 257 -9.61 -18.36 -1.90
C GLY A 257 -10.24 -18.96 -0.65
N ALA A 258 -9.92 -18.41 0.50
CA ALA A 258 -10.46 -18.87 1.77
C ALA A 258 -11.92 -18.40 1.96
N ASP A 259 -12.68 -19.18 2.69
CA ASP A 259 -14.05 -18.81 3.07
C ASP A 259 -14.03 -17.61 4.05
N GLY A 260 -15.08 -16.78 3.98
CA GLY A 260 -15.31 -15.73 4.97
C GLY A 260 -15.79 -16.33 6.30
N GLY A 261 -15.61 -15.57 7.39
CA GLY A 261 -16.23 -15.88 8.68
C GLY A 261 -17.76 -15.85 8.60
N LEU A 262 -18.43 -16.00 9.77
CA LEU A 262 -19.88 -15.89 9.83
C LEU A 262 -20.37 -14.59 9.17
N PHE A 263 -19.73 -13.46 9.47
CA PHE A 263 -19.90 -12.17 8.81
C PHE A 263 -18.61 -11.77 8.10
N GLY A 264 -18.58 -11.94 6.77
CA GLY A 264 -17.42 -11.58 5.96
C GLY A 264 -17.53 -12.10 4.54
N ASN A 265 -16.66 -11.64 3.69
CA ASN A 265 -16.61 -12.06 2.31
C ASN A 265 -15.65 -13.25 2.14
N GLY A 266 -15.91 -14.11 1.18
CA GLY A 266 -14.92 -15.08 0.72
C GLY A 266 -13.78 -14.39 -0.05
N GLY A 267 -12.58 -14.94 0.04
CA GLY A 267 -11.41 -14.48 -0.70
C GLY A 267 -11.42 -14.96 -2.15
N ASP A 268 -10.68 -14.29 -3.01
CA ASP A 268 -10.60 -14.65 -4.43
C ASP A 268 -9.68 -15.86 -4.66
N GLY A 269 -10.03 -16.67 -5.62
CA GLY A 269 -9.21 -17.79 -6.09
C GLY A 269 -7.97 -17.32 -6.85
N GLY A 270 -6.86 -18.03 -6.70
CA GLY A 270 -5.61 -17.76 -7.37
C GLY A 270 -5.70 -18.01 -8.88
N SER A 271 -5.14 -17.08 -9.67
CA SER A 271 -4.94 -17.31 -11.09
C SER A 271 -3.86 -18.37 -11.34
N SER A 272 -3.86 -19.00 -12.52
CA SER A 272 -2.80 -19.94 -12.91
C SER A 272 -2.45 -19.85 -14.38
N THR A 273 -1.18 -20.07 -14.69
CA THR A 273 -0.67 -20.19 -16.05
C THR A 273 -0.46 -21.63 -16.48
N SER A 274 -0.46 -22.58 -15.53
CA SER A 274 -0.18 -24.00 -15.76
C SER A 274 -1.32 -24.94 -15.36
N LYS A 275 -2.28 -24.46 -14.56
CA LYS A 275 -3.40 -25.23 -14.01
C LYS A 275 -4.73 -24.50 -14.24
N ALA A 276 -5.83 -25.08 -13.78
CA ALA A 276 -7.11 -24.38 -13.67
C ALA A 276 -7.01 -23.22 -12.68
N GLY A 277 -7.81 -22.19 -12.88
CA GLY A 277 -7.96 -21.11 -11.88
C GLY A 277 -8.63 -21.66 -10.63
N GLY A 278 -8.21 -21.15 -9.45
CA GLY A 278 -8.78 -21.52 -8.17
C GLY A 278 -10.22 -21.02 -7.99
N ALA A 279 -11.02 -21.72 -7.23
CA ALA A 279 -12.35 -21.24 -6.87
C ALA A 279 -12.29 -20.04 -5.91
N GLY A 280 -13.28 -19.17 -5.96
CA GLY A 280 -13.46 -18.16 -4.91
C GLY A 280 -14.00 -18.81 -3.63
N GLY A 281 -13.63 -18.25 -2.47
CA GLY A 281 -14.10 -18.65 -1.16
C GLY A 281 -15.59 -18.34 -0.96
N ASN A 282 -16.26 -19.09 -0.12
CA ASN A 282 -17.68 -18.91 0.19
C ASN A 282 -17.88 -17.85 1.28
N ALA A 283 -19.11 -17.36 1.40
CA ALA A 283 -19.52 -16.48 2.48
C ALA A 283 -20.88 -16.94 3.05
N LEU A 284 -21.11 -16.72 4.35
CA LEU A 284 -22.43 -16.93 4.91
C LEU A 284 -23.25 -15.63 4.86
N PHE A 285 -22.78 -14.60 5.57
CA PHE A 285 -23.29 -13.22 5.49
C PHE A 285 -22.21 -12.33 4.88
N GLY A 286 -22.23 -12.19 3.55
CA GLY A 286 -21.21 -11.45 2.79
C GLY A 286 -21.22 -11.87 1.32
N ASN A 287 -20.24 -11.44 0.57
CA ASN A 287 -20.11 -11.82 -0.83
C ASN A 287 -19.17 -13.00 -0.99
N GLY A 288 -19.48 -13.94 -1.86
CA GLY A 288 -18.53 -14.94 -2.32
C GLY A 288 -17.38 -14.32 -3.09
N GLY A 289 -16.17 -14.85 -2.94
CA GLY A 289 -14.97 -14.43 -3.66
C GLY A 289 -15.05 -14.76 -5.16
N ASP A 290 -14.32 -14.02 -5.99
CA ASP A 290 -14.27 -14.28 -7.43
C ASP A 290 -13.33 -15.48 -7.72
N GLY A 291 -13.63 -16.28 -8.73
CA GLY A 291 -12.80 -17.36 -9.20
C GLY A 291 -11.58 -16.84 -9.96
N GLY A 292 -10.43 -17.49 -9.77
CA GLY A 292 -9.16 -17.18 -10.44
C GLY A 292 -9.24 -17.49 -11.93
N SER A 293 -8.48 -16.75 -12.75
CA SER A 293 -8.36 -16.99 -14.19
C SER A 293 -7.29 -18.04 -14.48
N SER A 294 -7.42 -18.74 -15.62
CA SER A 294 -6.36 -19.58 -16.16
C SER A 294 -6.01 -19.15 -17.59
N THR A 295 -4.76 -19.37 -17.99
CA THR A 295 -4.32 -19.15 -19.39
C THR A 295 -4.40 -20.42 -20.23
N VAL A 296 -4.37 -21.60 -19.61
CA VAL A 296 -4.27 -22.91 -20.29
C VAL A 296 -5.47 -23.81 -20.00
N ALA A 297 -6.19 -23.61 -18.89
CA ALA A 297 -7.25 -24.47 -18.44
C ALA A 297 -8.53 -23.69 -18.09
N ALA A 298 -9.50 -24.33 -17.46
CA ALA A 298 -10.74 -23.69 -17.02
C ALA A 298 -10.46 -22.61 -15.98
N GLY A 299 -11.25 -21.53 -16.01
CA GLY A 299 -11.29 -20.56 -14.92
C GLY A 299 -11.97 -21.16 -13.69
N GLY A 300 -11.57 -20.70 -12.51
CA GLY A 300 -12.16 -21.09 -11.23
C GLY A 300 -13.62 -20.65 -11.09
N ALA A 301 -14.42 -21.41 -10.34
CA ALA A 301 -15.78 -20.98 -10.01
C ALA A 301 -15.76 -19.81 -9.02
N GLY A 302 -16.76 -18.96 -9.07
CA GLY A 302 -16.99 -17.96 -7.99
C GLY A 302 -17.53 -18.63 -6.74
N GLY A 303 -17.20 -18.07 -5.57
CA GLY A 303 -17.67 -18.52 -4.27
C GLY A 303 -19.18 -18.32 -4.08
N ASN A 304 -19.79 -19.19 -3.30
CA ASN A 304 -21.21 -19.14 -2.98
C ASN A 304 -21.47 -18.22 -1.79
N THR A 305 -22.73 -17.78 -1.64
CA THR A 305 -23.15 -17.05 -0.44
C THR A 305 -24.56 -17.44 -0.04
N LEU A 306 -24.87 -17.35 1.25
CA LEU A 306 -26.24 -17.49 1.75
C LEU A 306 -26.98 -16.16 1.65
N VAL A 307 -26.37 -15.09 2.16
CA VAL A 307 -26.90 -13.72 2.10
C VAL A 307 -25.82 -12.79 1.57
N GLY A 308 -25.98 -12.30 0.33
CA GLY A 308 -25.01 -11.45 -0.36
C GLY A 308 -24.93 -11.79 -1.85
N ASN A 309 -23.88 -11.36 -2.50
CA ASN A 309 -23.69 -11.62 -3.93
C ASN A 309 -22.74 -12.81 -4.11
N GLY A 310 -23.08 -13.74 -4.98
CA GLY A 310 -22.18 -14.81 -5.41
C GLY A 310 -20.97 -14.22 -6.17
N GLY A 311 -19.79 -14.83 -6.02
CA GLY A 311 -18.57 -14.45 -6.71
C GLY A 311 -18.69 -14.65 -8.24
N ALA A 312 -17.91 -13.90 -9.01
CA ALA A 312 -17.81 -14.11 -10.46
C ALA A 312 -16.94 -15.32 -10.78
N GLY A 313 -17.25 -16.08 -11.82
CA GLY A 313 -16.35 -17.11 -12.33
C GLY A 313 -15.12 -16.52 -13.02
N GLY A 314 -13.96 -17.14 -12.88
CA GLY A 314 -12.72 -16.77 -13.54
C GLY A 314 -12.75 -16.96 -15.05
N ALA A 315 -11.87 -16.27 -15.78
CA ALA A 315 -11.73 -16.46 -17.22
C ALA A 315 -11.01 -17.78 -17.51
N GLY A 316 -11.49 -18.55 -18.50
CA GLY A 316 -10.76 -19.70 -19.04
C GLY A 316 -9.68 -19.29 -20.03
N GLY A 317 -8.69 -20.14 -20.20
CA GLY A 317 -7.58 -19.96 -21.11
C GLY A 317 -7.91 -20.23 -22.59
N THR A 318 -6.91 -20.05 -23.43
CA THR A 318 -6.96 -20.42 -24.85
C THR A 318 -6.13 -21.71 -25.03
N SER A 319 -6.75 -22.78 -25.48
CA SER A 319 -5.99 -23.98 -25.88
C SER A 319 -5.28 -23.69 -27.18
N GLY A 320 -3.95 -23.73 -27.21
CA GLY A 320 -3.07 -23.80 -28.39
C GLY A 320 -3.41 -22.91 -29.59
N LEU A 321 -2.63 -23.10 -30.67
CA LEU A 321 -2.73 -22.38 -31.94
C LEU A 321 -4.02 -22.67 -32.75
N THR A 322 -4.70 -23.80 -32.48
CA THR A 322 -5.86 -24.31 -33.27
C THR A 322 -7.08 -24.67 -32.43
N GLY A 323 -7.02 -24.47 -31.08
CA GLY A 323 -8.05 -24.95 -30.17
C GLY A 323 -9.15 -23.93 -29.84
N SER A 324 -10.36 -24.41 -29.61
CA SER A 324 -11.46 -23.63 -29.03
C SER A 324 -11.12 -23.25 -27.59
N GLY A 325 -11.31 -21.99 -27.22
CA GLY A 325 -11.03 -21.49 -25.87
C GLY A 325 -11.69 -22.35 -24.77
N VAL A 326 -10.99 -22.52 -23.65
CA VAL A 326 -11.45 -23.31 -22.50
C VAL A 326 -12.55 -22.54 -21.73
N ALA A 327 -13.44 -23.24 -21.09
CA ALA A 327 -14.58 -22.66 -20.39
C ALA A 327 -14.14 -21.74 -19.24
N GLY A 328 -14.77 -20.57 -19.14
CA GLY A 328 -14.70 -19.77 -17.91
C GLY A 328 -15.42 -20.47 -16.76
N GLY A 329 -15.04 -20.14 -15.53
CA GLY A 329 -15.66 -20.65 -14.31
C GLY A 329 -17.14 -20.29 -14.20
N ALA A 330 -17.91 -21.09 -13.48
CA ALA A 330 -19.28 -20.74 -13.11
C ALA A 330 -19.30 -19.59 -12.11
N GLY A 331 -20.30 -18.75 -12.18
CA GLY A 331 -20.56 -17.78 -11.10
C GLY A 331 -21.11 -18.48 -9.87
N GLY A 332 -20.82 -17.93 -8.67
CA GLY A 332 -21.29 -18.44 -7.40
C GLY A 332 -22.81 -18.43 -7.26
N SER A 333 -23.34 -19.34 -6.50
CA SER A 333 -24.77 -19.40 -6.16
C SER A 333 -25.09 -18.51 -4.97
N VAL A 334 -26.37 -18.09 -4.90
CA VAL A 334 -26.91 -17.31 -3.79
C VAL A 334 -28.05 -18.12 -3.17
N GLY A 335 -28.03 -18.27 -1.82
CA GLY A 335 -29.02 -19.07 -1.11
C GLY A 335 -30.35 -18.34 -0.88
N LEU A 336 -30.35 -17.26 -0.13
CA LEU A 336 -31.56 -16.54 0.29
C LEU A 336 -31.77 -15.20 -0.39
N VAL A 337 -30.77 -14.30 -0.29
CA VAL A 337 -30.88 -12.93 -0.84
C VAL A 337 -29.56 -12.52 -1.49
N GLY A 338 -29.61 -12.10 -2.73
CA GLY A 338 -28.43 -11.59 -3.43
C GLY A 338 -28.52 -11.69 -4.94
N LEU A 339 -27.45 -11.29 -5.64
CA LEU A 339 -27.32 -11.35 -7.09
C LEU A 339 -26.36 -12.44 -7.51
N ARG A 340 -26.79 -13.34 -8.38
CA ARG A 340 -25.89 -14.29 -9.04
C ARG A 340 -25.06 -13.57 -10.09
N ARG A 341 -23.73 -13.69 -10.02
CA ARG A 341 -22.85 -13.16 -11.07
C ARG A 341 -22.74 -14.13 -12.24
N CYS A 342 -22.76 -13.59 -13.45
CA CYS A 342 -22.75 -14.40 -14.69
C CYS A 342 -21.40 -15.06 -14.95
N ARG A 343 -21.47 -16.21 -15.65
CA ARG A 343 -20.33 -16.92 -16.21
C ARG A 343 -19.53 -16.00 -17.14
N ARG A 344 -18.21 -15.82 -16.95
CA ARG A 344 -17.36 -15.11 -17.90
C ARG A 344 -17.30 -15.89 -19.22
N ARG A 345 -17.54 -15.17 -20.33
CA ARG A 345 -17.48 -15.76 -21.68
C ARG A 345 -16.07 -16.24 -22.01
N ARG A 346 -16.01 -17.34 -22.79
CA ARG A 346 -14.79 -17.85 -23.45
C ARG A 346 -14.10 -16.70 -24.22
N ARG A 347 -12.78 -16.56 -24.07
CA ARG A 347 -11.99 -15.72 -24.97
C ARG A 347 -11.85 -16.48 -26.30
N ARG A 348 -12.54 -16.04 -27.34
CA ARG A 348 -12.24 -16.47 -28.72
C ARG A 348 -11.12 -15.60 -29.26
N ARG A 349 -9.94 -16.17 -29.52
CA ARG A 349 -8.97 -15.53 -30.41
C ARG A 349 -9.41 -15.83 -31.84
N HIS A 350 -9.75 -14.79 -32.59
CA HIS A 350 -9.80 -14.90 -34.03
C HIS A 350 -8.35 -14.88 -34.52
N VAL A 351 -7.85 -16.02 -34.88
CA VAL A 351 -6.57 -16.12 -35.64
C VAL A 351 -6.91 -15.72 -37.07
N ILE A 352 -6.49 -14.53 -37.47
CA ILE A 352 -6.51 -14.14 -38.88
C ILE A 352 -5.32 -14.85 -39.52
N VAL A 353 -5.55 -15.99 -40.11
CA VAL A 353 -4.57 -16.64 -40.99
C VAL A 353 -4.49 -15.78 -42.26
N GLY A 354 -3.44 -14.97 -42.36
CA GLY A 354 -3.13 -14.25 -43.58
C GLY A 354 -2.76 -15.24 -44.70
N ARG A 355 -3.73 -15.56 -45.53
CA ARG A 355 -3.43 -16.20 -46.82
C ARG A 355 -2.69 -15.18 -47.67
N ARG A 356 -1.43 -15.50 -48.05
CA ARG A 356 -0.70 -14.81 -49.11
C ARG A 356 -1.48 -14.94 -50.42
N HIS A 357 -1.71 -13.78 -51.02
CA HIS A 357 -2.37 -13.64 -52.29
C HIS A 357 -1.66 -14.38 -53.43
N GLU A 358 -2.33 -15.34 -54.06
CA GLU A 358 -2.20 -15.57 -55.49
C GLU A 358 -3.20 -14.65 -56.20
N ARG A 359 -2.67 -13.77 -57.05
CA ARG A 359 -3.47 -12.90 -57.93
C ARG A 359 -4.00 -13.78 -59.08
N ARG A 360 -5.33 -14.02 -59.12
CA ARG A 360 -6.03 -14.32 -60.37
C ARG A 360 -7.20 -13.35 -60.54
N ARG A 361 -7.11 -12.62 -61.65
CA ARG A 361 -8.18 -11.77 -62.18
C ARG A 361 -9.44 -12.61 -62.40
N TRP A 362 -10.61 -12.15 -61.88
CA TRP A 362 -11.90 -12.44 -62.48
C TRP A 362 -12.78 -11.18 -62.43
N ARG A 363 -13.29 -10.83 -63.60
CA ARG A 363 -14.30 -9.75 -63.83
C ARG A 363 -15.66 -10.23 -63.38
N GLY A 364 -16.42 -9.34 -62.73
CA GLY A 364 -17.83 -9.08 -62.93
C GLY A 364 -18.82 -10.12 -62.44
N ARG A 365 -19.46 -9.79 -61.33
CA ARG A 365 -20.94 -9.85 -61.19
C ARG A 365 -21.34 -9.11 -59.90
N ARG A 366 -22.15 -8.09 -60.09
CA ARG A 366 -22.82 -7.40 -58.99
C ARG A 366 -23.87 -8.32 -58.36
N GLN A 367 -23.68 -8.70 -57.10
CA GLN A 367 -24.77 -9.24 -56.30
C GLN A 367 -24.97 -8.33 -55.08
N ARG A 368 -26.24 -7.91 -54.93
CA ARG A 368 -26.73 -7.05 -53.84
C ARG A 368 -26.49 -7.71 -52.49
N ARG A 369 -25.81 -7.00 -51.58
CA ARG A 369 -25.69 -7.39 -50.19
C ARG A 369 -26.90 -6.99 -49.40
N PRO A 370 -27.46 -7.84 -48.52
CA PRO A 370 -28.47 -7.42 -47.57
C PRO A 370 -27.86 -6.55 -46.51
N ALA A 371 -28.52 -5.44 -46.16
CA ALA A 371 -28.10 -4.46 -45.17
C ALA A 371 -28.05 -5.08 -43.77
N VAL A 372 -26.87 -5.25 -43.21
CA VAL A 372 -26.70 -5.57 -41.80
C VAL A 372 -26.91 -4.28 -41.00
N ARG A 373 -28.04 -4.19 -40.30
CA ARG A 373 -28.33 -3.14 -39.34
C ARG A 373 -27.25 -3.16 -38.20
N GLN A 374 -26.31 -2.25 -38.28
CA GLN A 374 -25.44 -1.94 -37.12
C GLN A 374 -26.24 -1.16 -36.08
N ARG A 375 -26.59 -1.80 -34.98
CA ARG A 375 -27.13 -1.09 -33.83
C ARG A 375 -25.99 -0.33 -33.14
N ARG A 376 -25.98 0.99 -33.28
CA ARG A 376 -25.07 1.89 -32.55
C ARG A 376 -25.43 1.91 -31.07
N CYS A 377 -24.44 1.61 -30.21
CA CYS A 377 -24.54 1.85 -28.77
C CYS A 377 -24.35 3.34 -28.49
N ARG A 378 -25.35 3.98 -27.89
CA ARG A 378 -25.26 5.38 -27.41
C ARG A 378 -24.40 5.44 -26.15
N TRP A 379 -23.44 6.34 -26.13
CA TRP A 379 -22.58 6.65 -25.01
C TRP A 379 -23.20 7.77 -24.18
N GLY A 380 -23.38 7.56 -22.87
CA GLY A 380 -23.70 8.62 -21.92
C GLY A 380 -22.43 9.13 -21.25
N ARG A 381 -22.19 10.44 -21.37
CA ARG A 381 -21.09 11.12 -20.66
C ARG A 381 -21.59 11.58 -19.30
N ARG A 382 -20.85 11.32 -18.24
CA ARG A 382 -20.91 12.06 -16.97
C ARG A 382 -19.51 12.58 -16.66
N GLN A 383 -19.41 13.87 -16.36
CA GLN A 383 -18.20 14.56 -15.93
C GLN A 383 -18.22 14.65 -14.41
N TRP A 384 -17.10 14.38 -13.78
CA TRP A 384 -16.83 14.68 -12.37
C TRP A 384 -15.59 15.56 -12.31
N TRP A 385 -15.67 16.62 -11.54
CA TRP A 385 -14.53 17.50 -11.26
C TRP A 385 -13.81 16.99 -10.03
N GLY A 386 -12.51 16.73 -10.16
CA GLY A 386 -11.61 16.52 -9.02
C GLY A 386 -10.67 17.72 -8.90
N TYR A 387 -10.32 18.06 -7.71
CA TYR A 387 -9.28 19.05 -7.42
C TYR A 387 -7.95 18.56 -8.04
N ASP A 388 -7.29 19.42 -8.82
CA ASP A 388 -6.01 19.24 -9.54
C ASP A 388 -6.06 18.93 -11.05
N GLY A 389 -7.00 19.49 -11.77
CA GLY A 389 -6.85 19.72 -13.22
C GLY A 389 -6.62 18.52 -14.14
N ALA A 390 -6.70 17.27 -13.67
CA ALA A 390 -6.53 16.07 -14.48
C ALA A 390 -7.88 15.37 -14.74
N ILE A 391 -8.27 15.26 -16.01
CA ILE A 391 -9.49 14.56 -16.43
C ILE A 391 -9.20 13.07 -16.57
N VAL A 392 -9.68 12.25 -15.64
CA VAL A 392 -9.64 10.79 -15.76
C VAL A 392 -10.92 10.30 -16.44
N ARG A 393 -10.79 9.70 -17.63
CA ARG A 393 -11.89 9.11 -18.38
C ARG A 393 -12.05 7.63 -18.05
N LEU A 394 -13.04 7.26 -17.25
CA LEU A 394 -13.42 5.87 -17.00
C LEU A 394 -14.47 5.40 -18.04
N ARG A 395 -14.14 4.36 -18.81
CA ARG A 395 -15.06 3.69 -19.73
C ARG A 395 -15.76 2.53 -19.01
N ARG A 396 -17.04 2.64 -18.72
CA ARG A 396 -17.87 1.51 -18.29
C ARG A 396 -18.62 0.89 -19.48
N ARG A 397 -18.45 -0.41 -19.70
CA ARG A 397 -19.30 -1.19 -20.61
C ARG A 397 -20.48 -1.74 -19.80
N ARG A 398 -21.69 -1.41 -20.21
CA ARG A 398 -22.91 -2.07 -19.71
C ARG A 398 -23.23 -3.27 -20.62
N CYS A 399 -23.30 -4.47 -20.08
CA CYS A 399 -23.87 -5.62 -20.77
C CYS A 399 -25.39 -5.64 -20.53
N ARG A 400 -26.18 -5.54 -21.59
CA ARG A 400 -27.62 -5.86 -21.55
C ARG A 400 -27.79 -7.38 -21.66
N GLY A 401 -28.47 -7.99 -20.71
CA GLY A 401 -28.86 -9.40 -20.83
C GLY A 401 -29.22 -10.15 -19.55
N CYS A 402 -29.16 -9.53 -18.38
CA CYS A 402 -29.55 -10.19 -17.12
C CYS A 402 -30.63 -9.40 -16.37
N TRP A 403 -31.81 -9.28 -16.97
CA TRP A 403 -33.03 -8.94 -16.26
C TRP A 403 -34.04 -10.03 -16.57
N ARG A 404 -34.25 -10.95 -15.65
CA ARG A 404 -35.48 -11.72 -15.53
C ARG A 404 -35.87 -11.80 -14.06
N GLN A 405 -37.01 -11.18 -13.85
CA GLN A 405 -38.07 -11.44 -12.87
C GLN A 405 -37.72 -11.41 -11.39
N ARG A 406 -38.20 -10.32 -10.78
CA ARG A 406 -38.72 -10.35 -9.42
C ARG A 406 -39.93 -11.30 -9.38
N GLN A 407 -39.89 -12.33 -8.58
CA GLN A 407 -41.10 -12.87 -7.98
C GLN A 407 -41.12 -12.42 -6.53
N LEU A 408 -42.04 -11.51 -6.24
CA LEU A 408 -42.54 -11.26 -4.91
C LEU A 408 -43.34 -12.52 -4.48
N VAL A 409 -42.90 -13.19 -3.44
CA VAL A 409 -43.75 -14.09 -2.68
C VAL A 409 -44.21 -13.32 -1.45
N ARG A 410 -45.52 -13.18 -1.36
CA ARG A 410 -46.23 -12.69 -0.17
C ARG A 410 -46.05 -13.66 0.99
#